data_0b818bf55ae4087c4fbf188d0aa8d0d0
#
_entry.id   0b818bf55ae4087c4fbf188d0aa8d0d0
#
_cell.length_a   1.000
_cell.length_b   1.000
_cell.length_c   1.000
_cell.angle_alpha   90.00
_cell.angle_beta   90.00
_cell.angle_gamma   90.00
#
_symmetry.space_group_name_H-M   'P 1'
#
loop_
_entity.id
_entity.type
_entity.pdbx_description
1 polymer ?
#
loop_
_entity_poly.entity_id
_entity_poly.type
_entity_poly.pdbx_seq_one_letter_code
_entity_poly.pdbx_strand_id
1 'polypeptide(L)'
;MTPITFSSKWRHGRPLLLAGLALALAACASSRGLQPHGALRDVDSLHSERTLADASLGAAGFPARDWWTALGDPQLDALISEGLASHPSLEAADARLRQARSQVGGARADQLPNLSVSGGYTGLRLPESMLGEETGGHYAGSGQVAFNFSYGVDLWGGKRATWEAAVDSAHAAAVDAQAARLNLSANITQAYAGLAYAWQLHDVAAEELARSQKALQLTRQRRAAGIDSDLQVRQAESRVPAAQQQLQAAQQQIDEGRTALAALVGQGPDRGLRIERPHALDPMALQLPGVLPSALLGRRPDIVAARWRVEAAGKQIDAAKAKFYPSLNLTALAGVVAPDVGDLLQSSSTFAYIGPALSLPIFDGGRLRAGLDSKDADYDLAVATYNQRLVDALHEVADQVSAVRSLQQQAQSQQQAVDTARAAHGLAEQRYRAGIGGYLDVLTAQSTLLQAQQRLAGLQSQQVLSSVRLSQALGGGFEPSADDSRRAASLSDSSHS
;
A
#
# COMPACT_ATOMS: atom_id res chain seq x y z
N MET A 1 33.95 -52.96 66.04
CA MET A 1 34.28 -52.47 64.74
C MET A 1 33.84 -53.49 63.72
N THR A 2 32.66 -53.36 63.18
CA THR A 2 32.11 -54.25 62.11
C THR A 2 31.86 -53.44 60.89
N PRO A 3 32.31 -53.80 59.69
CA PRO A 3 32.10 -53.02 58.45
C PRO A 3 30.72 -53.28 57.89
N ILE A 4 29.99 -52.20 57.56
CA ILE A 4 28.70 -52.22 56.88
C ILE A 4 28.96 -52.41 55.40
N THR A 5 28.56 -53.56 54.83
CA THR A 5 28.61 -53.86 53.42
C THR A 5 27.38 -53.25 52.68
N PHE A 6 27.61 -52.26 51.87
CA PHE A 6 26.57 -51.70 50.95
C PHE A 6 26.34 -52.64 49.78
N SER A 7 25.12 -53.18 49.64
CA SER A 7 24.73 -54.09 48.54
C SER A 7 24.54 -53.38 47.20
N SER A 8 25.16 -53.93 46.17
CA SER A 8 25.28 -53.39 44.79
C SER A 8 24.07 -53.59 43.87
N LYS A 9 22.84 -53.59 44.37
CA LYS A 9 21.63 -53.87 43.53
C LYS A 9 21.00 -52.67 42.80
N TRP A 10 21.64 -51.47 42.76
CA TRP A 10 21.05 -50.26 42.16
C TRP A 10 21.64 -49.84 40.81
N ARG A 11 22.39 -50.69 40.12
CA ARG A 11 23.11 -50.29 38.90
C ARG A 11 22.32 -50.41 37.58
N HIS A 12 21.22 -51.14 37.51
CA HIS A 12 20.51 -51.44 36.26
C HIS A 12 19.23 -50.62 36.04
N GLY A 13 18.71 -49.90 37.04
CA GLY A 13 17.52 -49.03 36.86
C GLY A 13 17.79 -47.59 36.36
N ARG A 14 19.05 -47.14 36.43
CA ARG A 14 19.43 -45.76 36.04
C ARG A 14 19.31 -45.47 34.58
N PRO A 15 19.70 -46.35 33.62
CA PRO A 15 19.58 -46.04 32.19
C PRO A 15 18.13 -46.06 31.70
N LEU A 16 17.25 -46.89 32.28
CA LEU A 16 15.83 -46.92 31.91
C LEU A 16 15.07 -45.72 32.44
N LEU A 17 15.39 -45.22 33.62
CA LEU A 17 14.84 -43.99 34.18
C LEU A 17 15.31 -42.75 33.42
N LEU A 18 16.56 -42.70 32.99
CA LEU A 18 17.12 -41.65 32.17
C LEU A 18 16.53 -41.70 30.75
N ALA A 19 16.34 -42.87 30.14
CA ALA A 19 15.70 -43.05 28.84
C ALA A 19 14.19 -42.69 28.88
N GLY A 20 13.50 -43.08 29.96
CA GLY A 20 12.09 -42.70 30.18
C GLY A 20 11.91 -41.20 30.42
N LEU A 21 12.86 -40.58 31.16
CA LEU A 21 12.89 -39.13 31.36
C LEU A 21 13.19 -38.40 30.06
N ALA A 22 14.13 -38.90 29.25
CA ALA A 22 14.44 -38.33 27.91
C ALA A 22 13.28 -38.44 26.93
N LEU A 23 12.52 -39.56 26.96
CA LEU A 23 11.31 -39.74 26.12
C LEU A 23 10.15 -38.87 26.62
N ALA A 24 9.96 -38.69 27.91
CA ALA A 24 8.97 -37.77 28.48
C ALA A 24 9.33 -36.31 28.20
N LEU A 25 10.61 -35.96 28.19
CA LEU A 25 11.13 -34.65 27.82
C LEU A 25 10.95 -34.32 26.35
N ALA A 26 11.02 -35.31 25.45
CA ALA A 26 10.78 -35.13 24.01
C ALA A 26 9.30 -34.89 23.68
N ALA A 27 8.36 -35.17 24.55
CA ALA A 27 6.93 -35.04 24.35
C ALA A 27 6.38 -33.63 24.70
N CYS A 28 7.06 -32.87 25.57
CA CYS A 28 6.49 -31.64 26.14
C CYS A 28 6.77 -30.35 25.34
N ALA A 29 7.81 -30.32 24.50
CA ALA A 29 8.14 -29.17 23.66
C ALA A 29 8.26 -29.59 22.17
N SER A 30 7.18 -30.01 21.57
CA SER A 30 7.16 -30.47 20.17
C SER A 30 6.35 -29.53 19.29
N SER A 31 6.89 -29.14 18.14
CA SER A 31 6.20 -28.39 17.08
C SER A 31 5.30 -29.28 16.20
N ARG A 32 5.23 -30.60 16.50
CA ARG A 32 4.45 -31.57 15.70
C ARG A 32 2.97 -31.19 15.67
N GLY A 33 2.38 -31.27 14.46
CA GLY A 33 0.96 -30.98 14.21
C GLY A 33 0.62 -29.49 14.08
N LEU A 34 1.60 -28.58 14.17
CA LEU A 34 1.47 -27.18 13.87
C LEU A 34 2.11 -26.91 12.49
N GLN A 35 1.31 -26.45 11.58
CA GLN A 35 1.74 -26.04 10.23
C GLN A 35 0.70 -25.09 9.63
N PRO A 36 1.10 -24.13 8.82
CA PRO A 36 0.19 -23.22 8.16
C PRO A 36 -0.71 -23.97 7.18
N HIS A 37 -1.91 -23.46 6.96
CA HIS A 37 -2.92 -24.00 6.04
C HIS A 37 -3.01 -23.21 4.74
N GLY A 38 -2.47 -21.99 4.69
CA GLY A 38 -2.53 -21.11 3.53
C GLY A 38 -1.75 -21.65 2.34
N ALA A 39 -2.43 -21.72 1.19
CA ALA A 39 -1.83 -22.07 -0.09
C ALA A 39 -1.92 -20.88 -1.06
N LEU A 40 -0.82 -20.57 -1.73
CA LEU A 40 -0.80 -19.59 -2.81
C LEU A 40 -1.66 -20.10 -3.97
N ARG A 41 -2.54 -19.22 -4.47
CA ARG A 41 -3.33 -19.55 -5.67
C ARG A 41 -2.46 -19.55 -6.91
N ASP A 42 -2.68 -20.54 -7.73
CA ASP A 42 -2.18 -20.55 -9.09
C ASP A 42 -2.95 -19.54 -9.94
N VAL A 43 -2.23 -18.68 -10.63
CA VAL A 43 -2.80 -17.64 -11.51
C VAL A 43 -3.57 -18.25 -12.67
N ASP A 44 -3.09 -19.37 -13.20
CA ASP A 44 -3.71 -20.06 -14.34
C ASP A 44 -5.06 -20.68 -13.94
N SER A 45 -5.32 -20.85 -12.64
CA SER A 45 -6.64 -21.23 -12.13
C SER A 45 -7.69 -20.13 -12.20
N LEU A 46 -7.28 -18.89 -12.41
CA LEU A 46 -8.14 -17.70 -12.50
C LEU A 46 -8.43 -17.39 -13.98
N HIS A 47 -9.41 -18.10 -14.55
CA HIS A 47 -9.78 -17.97 -15.95
C HIS A 47 -10.30 -16.55 -16.26
N SER A 48 -9.61 -15.83 -17.14
CA SER A 48 -10.01 -14.49 -17.65
C SER A 48 -10.06 -14.44 -19.17
N GLU A 49 -9.73 -15.54 -19.85
CA GLU A 49 -9.57 -15.62 -21.30
C GLU A 49 -10.80 -15.17 -22.08
N ARG A 50 -12.01 -15.54 -21.64
CA ARG A 50 -13.26 -15.16 -22.33
C ARG A 50 -13.57 -13.67 -22.17
N THR A 51 -13.34 -13.11 -21.00
CA THR A 51 -13.63 -11.70 -20.70
C THR A 51 -12.64 -10.77 -21.42
N LEU A 52 -11.41 -11.25 -21.65
CA LEU A 52 -10.35 -10.50 -22.30
C LEU A 52 -10.15 -10.90 -23.80
N ALA A 53 -10.81 -11.94 -24.27
CA ALA A 53 -10.62 -12.49 -25.64
C ALA A 53 -10.82 -11.48 -26.76
N ASP A 54 -11.79 -10.57 -26.62
CA ASP A 54 -12.07 -9.51 -27.60
C ASP A 54 -11.25 -8.24 -27.37
N ALA A 55 -10.39 -8.18 -26.33
CA ALA A 55 -9.45 -7.09 -26.23
C ALA A 55 -8.51 -7.20 -27.43
N SER A 56 -8.50 -6.23 -28.34
CA SER A 56 -7.47 -6.13 -29.36
C SER A 56 -6.14 -5.98 -28.61
N LEU A 57 -5.56 -7.15 -28.30
CA LEU A 57 -4.27 -7.27 -27.66
C LEU A 57 -3.26 -6.84 -28.70
N GLY A 58 -2.99 -5.52 -28.76
CA GLY A 58 -1.98 -4.95 -29.64
C GLY A 58 -0.58 -5.38 -29.19
N ALA A 59 0.42 -5.17 -30.03
CA ALA A 59 1.83 -5.33 -29.65
C ALA A 59 2.30 -4.28 -28.62
N ALA A 60 1.38 -3.62 -27.92
CA ALA A 60 1.69 -2.65 -26.89
C ALA A 60 2.26 -3.34 -25.65
N GLY A 61 3.33 -2.79 -25.12
CA GLY A 61 3.92 -3.22 -23.84
C GLY A 61 3.10 -2.76 -22.63
N PHE A 62 3.53 -3.17 -21.45
CA PHE A 62 3.04 -2.58 -20.21
C PHE A 62 3.32 -1.07 -20.17
N PRO A 63 2.53 -0.30 -19.39
CA PRO A 63 2.73 1.14 -19.26
C PRO A 63 4.18 1.49 -18.91
N ALA A 64 4.74 2.50 -19.58
CA ALA A 64 6.04 3.05 -19.22
C ALA A 64 5.96 3.75 -17.86
N ARG A 65 7.12 4.00 -17.24
CA ARG A 65 7.21 4.64 -15.91
C ARG A 65 6.57 6.03 -15.88
N ASP A 66 6.59 6.70 -17.01
CA ASP A 66 6.05 8.05 -17.25
C ASP A 66 4.83 8.02 -18.19
N TRP A 67 4.00 6.98 -18.05
CA TRP A 67 2.83 6.69 -18.89
C TRP A 67 1.90 7.90 -19.11
N TRP A 68 1.83 8.84 -18.18
CA TRP A 68 0.98 10.03 -18.25
C TRP A 68 1.40 11.00 -19.35
N THR A 69 2.66 10.97 -19.80
CA THR A 69 3.17 11.79 -20.91
C THR A 69 2.46 11.51 -22.22
N ALA A 70 1.93 10.28 -22.36
CA ALA A 70 1.10 9.90 -23.51
C ALA A 70 -0.25 10.67 -23.60
N LEU A 71 -0.67 11.35 -22.53
CA LEU A 71 -1.83 12.24 -22.53
C LEU A 71 -1.55 13.60 -23.19
N GLY A 72 -0.29 13.92 -23.50
CA GLY A 72 0.11 15.02 -24.36
C GLY A 72 0.00 16.43 -23.76
N ASP A 73 -0.03 16.57 -22.43
CA ASP A 73 -0.11 17.87 -21.76
C ASP A 73 1.13 18.17 -20.89
N PRO A 74 2.02 19.09 -21.30
CA PRO A 74 3.22 19.44 -20.56
C PRO A 74 2.95 20.02 -19.15
N GLN A 75 1.78 20.64 -18.94
CA GLN A 75 1.40 21.14 -17.62
C GLN A 75 1.14 19.98 -16.65
N LEU A 76 0.53 18.89 -17.13
CA LEU A 76 0.37 17.67 -16.33
C LEU A 76 1.73 17.08 -15.94
N ASP A 77 2.68 17.01 -16.88
CA ASP A 77 4.03 16.50 -16.62
C ASP A 77 4.74 17.31 -15.55
N ALA A 78 4.62 18.64 -15.61
CA ALA A 78 5.21 19.55 -14.61
C ALA A 78 4.55 19.36 -13.23
N LEU A 79 3.21 19.21 -13.14
CA LEU A 79 2.50 19.00 -11.90
C LEU A 79 2.87 17.65 -11.25
N ILE A 80 2.98 16.59 -12.04
CA ILE A 80 3.40 15.28 -11.53
C ILE A 80 4.85 15.35 -11.03
N SER A 81 5.74 15.98 -11.78
CA SER A 81 7.14 16.17 -11.37
C SER A 81 7.24 16.94 -10.06
N GLU A 82 6.46 18.02 -9.88
CA GLU A 82 6.37 18.80 -8.65
C GLU A 82 5.87 17.95 -7.47
N GLY A 83 4.78 17.20 -7.66
CA GLY A 83 4.23 16.32 -6.63
C GLY A 83 5.19 15.20 -6.22
N LEU A 84 5.85 14.57 -7.19
CA LEU A 84 6.82 13.51 -6.91
C LEU A 84 8.09 14.01 -6.20
N ALA A 85 8.41 15.30 -6.31
CA ALA A 85 9.59 15.89 -5.67
C ALA A 85 9.40 16.15 -4.17
N SER A 86 8.20 16.52 -3.71
CA SER A 86 8.03 17.10 -2.38
C SER A 86 6.72 16.77 -1.66
N HIS A 87 5.93 15.82 -2.16
CA HIS A 87 4.64 15.52 -1.52
C HIS A 87 4.83 14.79 -0.18
N PRO A 88 4.20 15.23 0.94
CA PRO A 88 4.39 14.65 2.27
C PRO A 88 4.08 13.15 2.38
N SER A 89 3.16 12.62 1.55
CA SER A 89 2.86 11.18 1.56
C SER A 89 4.05 10.32 1.09
N LEU A 90 4.90 10.86 0.19
CA LEU A 90 6.11 10.18 -0.25
C LEU A 90 7.19 10.22 0.82
N GLU A 91 7.31 11.33 1.55
CA GLU A 91 8.20 11.42 2.72
C GLU A 91 7.81 10.39 3.79
N ALA A 92 6.49 10.19 4.01
CA ALA A 92 5.99 9.17 4.91
C ALA A 92 6.31 7.74 4.42
N ALA A 93 6.19 7.48 3.11
CA ALA A 93 6.55 6.19 2.51
C ALA A 93 8.06 5.92 2.62
N ASP A 94 8.90 6.92 2.34
CA ASP A 94 10.35 6.82 2.49
C ASP A 94 10.76 6.68 3.97
N ALA A 95 10.03 7.28 4.91
CA ALA A 95 10.25 7.08 6.34
C ALA A 95 9.94 5.64 6.78
N ARG A 96 8.84 5.05 6.30
CA ARG A 96 8.51 3.63 6.54
C ARG A 96 9.59 2.70 5.97
N LEU A 97 10.10 2.99 4.78
CA LEU A 97 11.21 2.23 4.21
C LEU A 97 12.48 2.33 5.07
N ARG A 98 12.83 3.53 5.55
CA ARG A 98 13.97 3.70 6.48
C ARG A 98 13.75 2.93 7.78
N GLN A 99 12.54 2.94 8.34
CA GLN A 99 12.17 2.16 9.52
C GLN A 99 12.38 0.66 9.29
N ALA A 100 11.88 0.12 8.18
CA ALA A 100 12.06 -1.29 7.82
C ALA A 100 13.55 -1.66 7.66
N ARG A 101 14.35 -0.81 7.02
CA ARG A 101 15.81 -1.00 6.92
C ARG A 101 16.51 -0.96 8.27
N SER A 102 16.07 -0.11 9.19
CA SER A 102 16.59 -0.08 10.56
C SER A 102 16.27 -1.37 11.32
N GLN A 103 15.09 -1.97 11.08
CA GLN A 103 14.73 -3.28 11.65
C GLN A 103 15.65 -4.39 11.11
N VAL A 104 16.05 -4.35 9.84
CA VAL A 104 17.08 -5.26 9.29
C VAL A 104 18.40 -5.10 10.05
N GLY A 105 18.83 -3.85 10.31
CA GLY A 105 20.02 -3.55 11.09
C GLY A 105 19.94 -4.10 12.51
N GLY A 106 18.80 -3.94 13.17
CA GLY A 106 18.54 -4.49 14.50
C GLY A 106 18.61 -6.02 14.52
N ALA A 107 17.88 -6.68 13.62
CA ALA A 107 17.90 -8.14 13.52
C ALA A 107 19.28 -8.71 13.17
N ARG A 108 20.09 -7.97 12.41
CA ARG A 108 21.48 -8.32 12.14
C ARG A 108 22.36 -8.16 13.38
N ALA A 109 22.15 -7.10 14.16
CA ALA A 109 22.88 -6.87 15.41
C ALA A 109 22.63 -7.99 16.42
N ASP A 110 21.41 -8.57 16.47
CA ASP A 110 21.09 -9.71 17.34
C ASP A 110 21.87 -10.99 16.99
N GLN A 111 22.48 -11.07 15.80
CA GLN A 111 23.39 -12.15 15.39
C GLN A 111 24.82 -11.92 15.88
N LEU A 112 25.17 -10.73 16.32
CA LEU A 112 26.52 -10.34 16.71
C LEU A 112 26.71 -10.42 18.25
N PRO A 113 27.97 -10.49 18.71
CA PRO A 113 28.26 -10.35 20.12
C PRO A 113 27.82 -8.99 20.66
N ASN A 114 27.33 -8.98 21.90
CA ASN A 114 27.05 -7.77 22.65
C ASN A 114 28.09 -7.58 23.75
N LEU A 115 28.66 -6.39 23.87
CA LEU A 115 29.54 -5.96 24.93
C LEU A 115 28.94 -4.73 25.58
N SER A 116 28.72 -4.80 26.89
CA SER A 116 28.22 -3.66 27.67
C SER A 116 29.04 -3.47 28.92
N VAL A 117 29.06 -2.26 29.45
CA VAL A 117 29.60 -1.98 30.78
C VAL A 117 28.44 -1.63 31.73
N SER A 118 28.48 -2.19 32.91
CA SER A 118 27.54 -1.88 34.00
C SER A 118 28.27 -1.47 35.23
N GLY A 119 27.76 -0.47 35.92
CA GLY A 119 28.24 -0.05 37.21
C GLY A 119 27.09 0.05 38.23
N GLY A 120 27.31 -0.34 39.43
CA GLY A 120 26.28 -0.27 40.46
C GLY A 120 26.88 -0.25 41.86
N TYR A 121 26.15 0.29 42.81
CA TYR A 121 26.41 0.19 44.23
C TYR A 121 25.18 -0.45 44.88
N THR A 122 25.42 -1.52 45.63
CA THR A 122 24.36 -2.24 46.33
C THR A 122 24.64 -2.17 47.83
N GLY A 123 23.73 -1.56 48.59
CA GLY A 123 23.74 -1.58 50.06
C GLY A 123 22.73 -2.60 50.56
N LEU A 124 23.21 -3.54 51.37
CA LEU A 124 22.39 -4.60 51.96
C LEU A 124 22.56 -4.61 53.49
N ARG A 125 21.47 -4.67 54.22
CA ARG A 125 21.45 -4.92 55.66
C ARG A 125 20.79 -6.27 55.90
N LEU A 126 21.58 -7.24 56.31
CA LEU A 126 21.06 -8.55 56.67
C LEU A 126 20.66 -8.59 58.15
N PRO A 127 19.55 -9.23 58.49
CA PRO A 127 19.10 -9.32 59.87
C PRO A 127 20.08 -10.11 60.75
N GLU A 128 20.24 -9.68 61.98
CA GLU A 128 21.00 -10.40 62.98
C GLU A 128 20.50 -11.83 63.23
N SER A 129 19.20 -12.06 63.06
CA SER A 129 18.56 -13.36 63.14
C SER A 129 19.04 -14.38 62.10
N MET A 130 19.62 -13.91 60.95
CA MET A 130 20.15 -14.77 59.86
C MET A 130 21.67 -15.05 60.06
N LEU A 131 22.43 -14.07 60.49
CA LEU A 131 23.90 -14.12 60.47
C LEU A 131 24.54 -14.01 61.86
N GLY A 132 23.74 -13.89 62.92
CA GLY A 132 24.24 -13.69 64.32
C GLY A 132 24.64 -12.22 64.56
N GLU A 133 24.88 -11.89 65.84
CA GLU A 133 25.19 -10.53 66.31
C GLU A 133 26.51 -9.97 65.77
N GLU A 134 27.47 -10.82 65.41
CA GLU A 134 28.79 -10.39 64.90
C GLU A 134 28.77 -9.93 63.46
N THR A 135 27.83 -10.43 62.62
CA THR A 135 27.81 -10.19 61.13
C THR A 135 26.50 -9.57 60.64
N GLY A 136 25.42 -9.79 61.39
CA GLY A 136 24.09 -9.22 61.05
C GLY A 136 23.90 -7.84 61.69
N GLY A 137 22.87 -7.14 61.24
CA GLY A 137 22.48 -5.81 61.76
C GLY A 137 23.29 -4.64 61.21
N HIS A 138 24.36 -4.89 60.48
CA HIS A 138 25.20 -3.86 59.84
C HIS A 138 24.85 -3.67 58.37
N TYR A 139 25.08 -2.46 57.87
CA TYR A 139 25.04 -2.21 56.42
C TYR A 139 26.35 -2.69 55.79
N ALA A 140 26.23 -3.62 54.86
CA ALA A 140 27.32 -4.01 53.96
C ALA A 140 27.04 -3.42 52.59
N GLY A 141 27.94 -2.61 52.07
CA GLY A 141 27.87 -2.05 50.72
C GLY A 141 28.81 -2.82 49.80
N SER A 142 28.50 -2.87 48.53
CA SER A 142 29.46 -3.24 47.49
C SER A 142 29.24 -2.40 46.23
N GLY A 143 30.32 -1.80 45.78
CA GLY A 143 30.40 -1.17 44.45
C GLY A 143 30.94 -2.18 43.45
N GLN A 144 30.41 -2.17 42.25
CA GLN A 144 30.91 -3.00 41.15
C GLN A 144 30.93 -2.23 39.83
N VAL A 145 31.93 -2.51 39.01
CA VAL A 145 31.98 -2.12 37.60
C VAL A 145 32.40 -3.35 36.81
N ALA A 146 31.60 -3.70 35.80
CA ALA A 146 31.83 -4.93 35.05
C ALA A 146 31.57 -4.73 33.55
N PHE A 147 32.41 -5.35 32.74
CA PHE A 147 32.19 -5.57 31.31
C PHE A 147 31.42 -6.88 31.14
N ASN A 148 30.29 -6.80 30.46
CA ASN A 148 29.43 -7.95 30.21
C ASN A 148 29.50 -8.27 28.71
N PHE A 149 29.99 -9.45 28.38
CA PHE A 149 29.98 -9.99 27.04
C PHE A 149 28.89 -11.07 26.93
N SER A 150 28.10 -11.04 25.88
CA SER A 150 27.11 -12.08 25.58
C SER A 150 27.04 -12.34 24.07
N TYR A 151 27.04 -13.62 23.72
CA TYR A 151 26.88 -14.05 22.31
C TYR A 151 26.05 -15.32 22.26
N GLY A 152 24.83 -15.20 21.70
CA GLY A 152 23.99 -16.36 21.44
C GLY A 152 24.34 -16.99 20.10
N VAL A 153 24.85 -18.20 20.12
CA VAL A 153 25.20 -18.95 18.91
C VAL A 153 23.93 -19.42 18.21
N ASP A 154 23.77 -19.08 16.92
CA ASP A 154 22.60 -19.47 16.13
C ASP A 154 22.75 -20.87 15.54
N LEU A 155 22.58 -21.90 16.37
CA LEU A 155 22.75 -23.32 15.97
C LEU A 155 21.63 -23.81 15.04
N TRP A 156 20.43 -23.23 15.18
CA TRP A 156 19.21 -23.69 14.50
C TRP A 156 18.69 -22.72 13.46
N GLY A 157 19.43 -21.66 13.18
CA GLY A 157 19.08 -20.65 12.20
C GLY A 157 17.96 -19.69 12.61
N GLY A 158 17.56 -19.68 13.89
CA GLY A 158 16.45 -18.85 14.35
C GLY A 158 16.72 -17.34 14.26
N LYS A 159 17.94 -16.90 14.63
CA LYS A 159 18.35 -15.49 14.47
C LYS A 159 18.52 -15.12 12.99
N ARG A 160 19.08 -16.04 12.19
CA ARG A 160 19.20 -15.86 10.76
C ARG A 160 17.81 -15.74 10.10
N ALA A 161 16.87 -16.62 10.42
CA ALA A 161 15.50 -16.55 9.91
C ALA A 161 14.79 -15.25 10.29
N THR A 162 15.01 -14.74 11.53
CA THR A 162 14.49 -13.43 11.96
C THR A 162 15.08 -12.29 11.12
N TRP A 163 16.37 -12.33 10.83
CA TRP A 163 17.01 -11.34 9.97
C TRP A 163 16.51 -11.44 8.53
N GLU A 164 16.39 -12.64 7.96
CA GLU A 164 15.84 -12.86 6.62
C GLU A 164 14.39 -12.34 6.52
N ALA A 165 13.55 -12.59 7.53
CA ALA A 165 12.20 -12.04 7.61
C ALA A 165 12.18 -10.49 7.61
N ALA A 166 13.12 -9.87 8.32
CA ALA A 166 13.26 -8.42 8.33
C ALA A 166 13.71 -7.88 6.96
N VAL A 167 14.61 -8.59 6.26
CA VAL A 167 15.05 -8.26 4.89
C VAL A 167 13.87 -8.32 3.92
N ASP A 168 13.09 -9.41 3.94
CA ASP A 168 11.92 -9.57 3.06
C ASP A 168 10.85 -8.49 3.35
N SER A 169 10.66 -8.14 4.63
CA SER A 169 9.78 -7.04 5.04
C SER A 169 10.28 -5.67 4.52
N ALA A 170 11.60 -5.45 4.49
CA ALA A 170 12.17 -4.23 3.96
C ALA A 170 12.06 -4.17 2.42
N HIS A 171 12.12 -5.30 1.72
CA HIS A 171 11.81 -5.38 0.29
C HIS A 171 10.34 -5.02 0.02
N ALA A 172 9.40 -5.57 0.80
CA ALA A 172 7.98 -5.18 0.71
C ALA A 172 7.79 -3.67 0.89
N ALA A 173 8.44 -3.07 1.89
CA ALA A 173 8.37 -1.63 2.14
C ALA A 173 9.01 -0.80 1.02
N ALA A 174 10.04 -1.30 0.33
CA ALA A 174 10.64 -0.65 -0.83
C ALA A 174 9.67 -0.62 -2.02
N VAL A 175 8.99 -1.74 -2.26
CA VAL A 175 7.96 -1.83 -3.30
C VAL A 175 6.77 -0.92 -2.96
N ASP A 176 6.33 -0.87 -1.69
CA ASP A 176 5.27 0.05 -1.24
C ASP A 176 5.64 1.53 -1.46
N ALA A 177 6.90 1.89 -1.26
CA ALA A 177 7.37 3.26 -1.52
C ALA A 177 7.33 3.61 -3.01
N GLN A 178 7.59 2.65 -3.91
CA GLN A 178 7.39 2.83 -5.34
C GLN A 178 5.90 2.92 -5.70
N ALA A 179 5.06 2.05 -5.13
CA ALA A 179 3.61 2.10 -5.31
C ALA A 179 3.02 3.45 -4.89
N ALA A 180 3.50 4.05 -3.80
CA ALA A 180 3.07 5.37 -3.37
C ALA A 180 3.34 6.47 -4.42
N ARG A 181 4.48 6.41 -5.11
CA ARG A 181 4.82 7.34 -6.21
C ARG A 181 3.90 7.16 -7.41
N LEU A 182 3.65 5.90 -7.81
CA LEU A 182 2.74 5.58 -8.92
C LEU A 182 1.30 5.99 -8.60
N ASN A 183 0.84 5.76 -7.39
CA ASN A 183 -0.49 6.19 -6.96
C ASN A 183 -0.62 7.71 -6.92
N LEU A 184 0.40 8.43 -6.49
CA LEU A 184 0.38 9.90 -6.50
C LEU A 184 0.29 10.44 -7.92
N SER A 185 1.10 9.93 -8.85
CA SER A 185 1.04 10.35 -10.26
C SER A 185 -0.34 10.10 -10.88
N ALA A 186 -0.94 8.95 -10.58
CA ALA A 186 -2.28 8.62 -11.06
C ALA A 186 -3.36 9.52 -10.41
N ASN A 187 -3.27 9.82 -9.13
CA ASN A 187 -4.21 10.73 -8.45
C ASN A 187 -4.12 12.15 -9.02
N ILE A 188 -2.91 12.66 -9.29
CA ILE A 188 -2.72 13.95 -9.95
C ILE A 188 -3.34 13.93 -11.35
N THR A 189 -3.10 12.86 -12.12
CA THR A 189 -3.65 12.72 -13.47
C THR A 189 -5.19 12.66 -13.45
N GLN A 190 -5.79 11.93 -12.52
CA GLN A 190 -7.26 11.87 -12.36
C GLN A 190 -7.84 13.22 -11.97
N ALA A 191 -7.22 13.95 -11.03
CA ALA A 191 -7.66 15.28 -10.64
C ALA A 191 -7.52 16.29 -11.82
N TYR A 192 -6.46 16.15 -12.61
CA TYR A 192 -6.23 16.97 -13.78
C TYR A 192 -7.28 16.71 -14.88
N ALA A 193 -7.64 15.45 -15.12
CA ALA A 193 -8.76 15.08 -16.00
C ALA A 193 -10.09 15.63 -15.47
N GLY A 194 -10.29 15.63 -14.17
CA GLY A 194 -11.44 16.27 -13.51
C GLY A 194 -11.50 17.78 -13.75
N LEU A 195 -10.36 18.47 -13.70
CA LEU A 195 -10.25 19.90 -14.03
C LEU A 195 -10.55 20.15 -15.51
N ALA A 196 -10.05 19.31 -16.41
CA ALA A 196 -10.36 19.39 -17.84
C ALA A 196 -11.87 19.26 -18.11
N TYR A 197 -12.53 18.33 -17.41
CA TYR A 197 -13.98 18.18 -17.45
C TYR A 197 -14.73 19.41 -16.93
N ALA A 198 -14.29 20.00 -15.82
CA ALA A 198 -14.89 21.23 -15.29
C ALA A 198 -14.83 22.39 -16.32
N TRP A 199 -13.73 22.50 -17.05
CA TRP A 199 -13.61 23.46 -18.13
C TRP A 199 -14.55 23.16 -19.31
N GLN A 200 -14.74 21.90 -19.68
CA GLN A 200 -15.72 21.54 -20.72
C GLN A 200 -17.15 21.89 -20.28
N LEU A 201 -17.51 21.65 -19.02
CA LEU A 201 -18.83 22.06 -18.49
C LEU A 201 -18.99 23.58 -18.45
N HIS A 202 -17.94 24.32 -18.15
CA HIS A 202 -17.93 25.78 -18.21
C HIS A 202 -18.21 26.27 -19.62
N ASP A 203 -17.58 25.71 -20.66
CA ASP A 203 -17.82 26.07 -22.04
C ASP A 203 -19.27 25.79 -22.47
N VAL A 204 -19.78 24.61 -22.10
CA VAL A 204 -21.18 24.25 -22.36
C VAL A 204 -22.15 25.23 -21.69
N ALA A 205 -21.87 25.63 -20.44
CA ALA A 205 -22.69 26.59 -19.69
C ALA A 205 -22.58 28.02 -20.29
N ALA A 206 -21.39 28.44 -20.73
CA ALA A 206 -21.19 29.73 -21.39
C ALA A 206 -21.94 29.83 -22.72
N GLU A 207 -21.90 28.76 -23.52
CA GLU A 207 -22.69 28.67 -24.75
C GLU A 207 -24.19 28.71 -24.47
N GLU A 208 -24.66 28.02 -23.42
CA GLU A 208 -26.08 28.03 -23.05
C GLU A 208 -26.52 29.42 -22.57
N LEU A 209 -25.71 30.14 -21.82
CA LEU A 209 -26.00 31.53 -21.45
C LEU A 209 -26.11 32.42 -22.67
N ALA A 210 -25.18 32.30 -23.63
CA ALA A 210 -25.22 33.08 -24.85
C ALA A 210 -26.48 32.77 -25.70
N ARG A 211 -26.86 31.48 -25.81
CA ARG A 211 -28.10 31.07 -26.49
C ARG A 211 -29.34 31.64 -25.80
N SER A 212 -29.41 31.58 -24.49
CA SER A 212 -30.54 32.10 -23.69
C SER A 212 -30.68 33.60 -23.79
N GLN A 213 -29.58 34.37 -23.80
CA GLN A 213 -29.60 35.82 -24.01
C GLN A 213 -30.07 36.19 -25.39
N LYS A 214 -29.62 35.49 -26.42
CA LYS A 214 -30.06 35.71 -27.81
C LYS A 214 -31.54 35.37 -28.02
N ALA A 215 -32.01 34.27 -27.39
CA ALA A 215 -33.41 33.90 -27.45
C ALA A 215 -34.30 34.99 -26.77
N LEU A 216 -33.87 35.49 -25.56
CA LEU A 216 -34.57 36.58 -24.90
C LEU A 216 -34.64 37.85 -25.76
N GLN A 217 -33.54 38.23 -26.38
CA GLN A 217 -33.51 39.39 -27.28
C GLN A 217 -34.50 39.22 -28.43
N LEU A 218 -34.51 38.06 -29.09
CA LEU A 218 -35.44 37.76 -30.20
C LEU A 218 -36.90 37.79 -29.71
N THR A 219 -37.22 37.16 -28.59
CA THR A 219 -38.59 37.13 -28.05
C THR A 219 -39.08 38.53 -27.69
N ARG A 220 -38.22 39.40 -27.12
CA ARG A 220 -38.55 40.80 -26.87
C ARG A 220 -38.84 41.61 -28.15
N GLN A 221 -38.04 41.41 -29.20
CA GLN A 221 -38.27 42.04 -30.52
C GLN A 221 -39.62 41.61 -31.12
N ARG A 222 -39.92 40.31 -31.07
CA ARG A 222 -41.18 39.76 -31.59
C ARG A 222 -42.38 40.21 -30.77
N ARG A 223 -42.23 40.33 -29.44
CA ARG A 223 -43.29 40.90 -28.58
C ARG A 223 -43.54 42.35 -28.93
N ALA A 224 -42.49 43.18 -29.15
CA ALA A 224 -42.64 44.57 -29.57
C ALA A 224 -43.35 44.69 -30.95
N ALA A 225 -43.17 43.70 -31.83
CA ALA A 225 -43.88 43.59 -33.10
C ALA A 225 -45.31 43.00 -32.98
N GLY A 226 -45.78 42.70 -31.77
CA GLY A 226 -47.11 42.12 -31.51
C GLY A 226 -47.28 40.65 -31.86
N ILE A 227 -46.18 39.94 -32.10
CA ILE A 227 -46.19 38.53 -32.56
C ILE A 227 -46.21 37.60 -31.34
N ASP A 228 -45.37 37.86 -30.32
CA ASP A 228 -45.25 37.07 -29.09
C ASP A 228 -45.99 37.71 -27.90
N SER A 229 -46.36 36.90 -26.92
CA SER A 229 -47.03 37.33 -25.69
C SER A 229 -46.01 37.57 -24.55
N ASP A 230 -46.51 38.21 -23.48
CA ASP A 230 -45.70 38.36 -22.25
C ASP A 230 -45.28 37.03 -21.62
N LEU A 231 -46.06 35.97 -21.85
CA LEU A 231 -45.68 34.63 -21.36
C LEU A 231 -44.34 34.16 -21.96
N GLN A 232 -44.14 34.25 -23.28
CA GLN A 232 -42.91 33.89 -23.94
C GLN A 232 -41.73 34.74 -23.47
N VAL A 233 -41.94 36.04 -23.24
CA VAL A 233 -40.92 36.95 -22.68
C VAL A 233 -40.52 36.49 -21.28
N ARG A 234 -41.48 36.22 -20.39
CA ARG A 234 -41.20 35.76 -19.01
C ARG A 234 -40.49 34.40 -19.00
N GLN A 235 -40.87 33.47 -19.88
CA GLN A 235 -40.19 32.21 -20.04
C GLN A 235 -38.72 32.41 -20.48
N ALA A 236 -38.46 33.29 -21.45
CA ALA A 236 -37.10 33.60 -21.91
C ALA A 236 -36.30 34.34 -20.83
N GLU A 237 -36.93 35.27 -20.06
CA GLU A 237 -36.29 35.97 -18.95
C GLU A 237 -35.86 35.03 -17.82
N SER A 238 -36.63 33.99 -17.50
CA SER A 238 -36.27 33.03 -16.45
C SER A 238 -35.07 32.12 -16.84
N ARG A 239 -34.81 31.92 -18.12
CA ARG A 239 -33.71 31.08 -18.62
C ARG A 239 -32.34 31.72 -18.44
N VAL A 240 -32.24 33.04 -18.57
CA VAL A 240 -30.96 33.76 -18.47
C VAL A 240 -30.33 33.59 -17.07
N PRO A 241 -31.03 33.89 -15.96
CA PRO A 241 -30.44 33.67 -14.62
C PRO A 241 -30.19 32.20 -14.32
N ALA A 242 -30.99 31.27 -14.85
CA ALA A 242 -30.74 29.85 -14.70
C ALA A 242 -29.42 29.40 -15.40
N ALA A 243 -29.20 29.87 -16.63
CA ALA A 243 -27.94 29.62 -17.35
C ALA A 243 -26.74 30.30 -16.68
N GLN A 244 -26.93 31.51 -16.13
CA GLN A 244 -25.89 32.21 -15.38
C GLN A 244 -25.50 31.47 -14.09
N GLN A 245 -26.47 30.91 -13.38
CA GLN A 245 -26.20 30.06 -12.20
C GLN A 245 -25.40 28.83 -12.59
N GLN A 246 -25.69 28.15 -13.71
CA GLN A 246 -24.94 27.01 -14.20
C GLN A 246 -23.48 27.38 -14.54
N LEU A 247 -23.28 28.55 -15.17
CA LEU A 247 -21.92 29.04 -15.47
C LEU A 247 -21.12 29.29 -14.17
N GLN A 248 -21.74 29.91 -13.17
CA GLN A 248 -21.11 30.15 -11.87
C GLN A 248 -20.76 28.84 -11.15
N ALA A 249 -21.65 27.84 -11.21
CA ALA A 249 -21.40 26.52 -10.64
C ALA A 249 -20.22 25.80 -11.35
N ALA A 250 -20.12 25.91 -12.68
CA ALA A 250 -19.00 25.36 -13.44
C ALA A 250 -17.68 26.08 -13.10
N GLN A 251 -17.71 27.42 -12.91
CA GLN A 251 -16.54 28.17 -12.45
C GLN A 251 -16.08 27.69 -11.04
N GLN A 252 -17.01 27.50 -10.13
CA GLN A 252 -16.69 26.95 -8.79
C GLN A 252 -16.00 25.59 -8.89
N GLN A 253 -16.46 24.69 -9.76
CA GLN A 253 -15.82 23.39 -9.98
C GLN A 253 -14.37 23.52 -10.50
N ILE A 254 -14.10 24.53 -11.35
CA ILE A 254 -12.74 24.83 -11.82
C ILE A 254 -11.86 25.25 -10.62
N ASP A 255 -12.35 26.14 -9.77
CA ASP A 255 -11.61 26.66 -8.61
C ASP A 255 -11.36 25.55 -7.58
N GLU A 256 -12.35 24.69 -7.32
CA GLU A 256 -12.19 23.49 -6.48
C GLU A 256 -11.16 22.50 -7.09
N GLY A 257 -11.22 22.24 -8.39
CA GLY A 257 -10.27 21.36 -9.07
C GLY A 257 -8.84 21.88 -9.02
N ARG A 258 -8.64 23.20 -9.19
CA ARG A 258 -7.33 23.86 -9.04
C ARG A 258 -6.76 23.73 -7.61
N THR A 259 -7.62 23.94 -6.61
CA THR A 259 -7.23 23.82 -5.20
C THR A 259 -6.90 22.37 -4.84
N ALA A 260 -7.68 21.41 -5.33
CA ALA A 260 -7.41 19.98 -5.14
C ALA A 260 -6.07 19.56 -5.76
N LEU A 261 -5.76 20.05 -6.97
CA LEU A 261 -4.46 19.81 -7.61
C LEU A 261 -3.31 20.43 -6.83
N ALA A 262 -3.47 21.65 -6.31
CA ALA A 262 -2.47 22.28 -5.46
C ALA A 262 -2.15 21.43 -4.22
N ALA A 263 -3.17 20.86 -3.58
CA ALA A 263 -3.00 19.94 -2.46
C ALA A 263 -2.29 18.64 -2.88
N LEU A 264 -2.62 18.06 -4.05
CA LEU A 264 -1.98 16.85 -4.58
C LEU A 264 -0.52 17.05 -4.99
N VAL A 265 -0.10 18.27 -5.31
CA VAL A 265 1.33 18.57 -5.51
C VAL A 265 2.04 19.00 -4.22
N GLY A 266 1.35 18.94 -3.07
CA GLY A 266 1.92 19.25 -1.76
C GLY A 266 2.08 20.75 -1.48
N GLN A 267 1.31 21.59 -2.16
CA GLN A 267 1.40 23.04 -2.08
C GLN A 267 0.13 23.68 -1.47
N GLY A 268 0.25 24.93 -1.06
CA GLY A 268 -0.89 25.72 -0.58
C GLY A 268 -1.85 26.10 -1.72
N PRO A 269 -3.09 26.57 -1.37
CA PRO A 269 -4.15 26.86 -2.35
C PRO A 269 -3.77 27.83 -3.46
N ASP A 270 -2.90 28.81 -3.17
CA ASP A 270 -2.45 29.83 -4.13
C ASP A 270 -1.66 29.21 -5.32
N ARG A 271 -1.08 28.01 -5.14
CA ARG A 271 -0.48 27.26 -6.25
C ARG A 271 -1.54 26.93 -7.32
N GLY A 272 -2.78 26.67 -6.90
CA GLY A 272 -3.92 26.40 -7.79
C GLY A 272 -4.20 27.55 -8.76
N LEU A 273 -4.00 28.79 -8.35
CA LEU A 273 -4.23 29.97 -9.20
C LEU A 273 -3.33 30.02 -10.45
N ARG A 274 -2.17 29.33 -10.41
CA ARG A 274 -1.22 29.23 -11.52
C ARG A 274 -1.48 28.05 -12.44
N ILE A 275 -2.49 27.22 -12.13
CA ILE A 275 -2.89 26.10 -12.98
C ILE A 275 -3.78 26.67 -14.10
N GLU A 276 -3.31 26.59 -15.30
CA GLU A 276 -4.02 27.04 -16.47
C GLU A 276 -5.08 26.02 -16.92
N ARG A 277 -5.82 26.36 -17.92
CA ARG A 277 -6.78 25.45 -18.53
C ARG A 277 -6.03 24.26 -19.16
N PRO A 278 -6.41 23.00 -18.83
CA PRO A 278 -5.84 21.82 -19.45
C PRO A 278 -6.05 21.80 -20.98
N HIS A 279 -5.05 21.26 -21.70
CA HIS A 279 -5.25 20.90 -23.10
C HIS A 279 -6.21 19.70 -23.22
N ALA A 280 -6.66 19.43 -24.43
CA ALA A 280 -7.47 18.24 -24.68
C ALA A 280 -6.61 16.99 -24.43
N LEU A 281 -7.04 16.15 -23.48
CA LEU A 281 -6.36 14.90 -23.17
C LEU A 281 -6.83 13.80 -24.15
N ASP A 282 -5.88 13.07 -24.73
CA ASP A 282 -6.20 11.97 -25.64
C ASP A 282 -6.29 10.61 -24.91
N PRO A 283 -7.50 10.05 -24.72
CA PRO A 283 -7.66 8.76 -24.07
C PRO A 283 -7.19 7.57 -24.92
N MET A 284 -6.96 7.77 -26.23
CA MET A 284 -6.61 6.71 -27.18
C MET A 284 -5.15 6.28 -27.11
N ALA A 285 -4.29 7.02 -26.39
CA ALA A 285 -2.86 6.75 -26.31
C ALA A 285 -2.50 5.48 -25.48
N LEU A 286 -3.47 4.90 -24.76
CA LEU A 286 -3.26 3.75 -23.89
C LEU A 286 -3.78 2.46 -24.54
N GLN A 287 -2.85 1.59 -25.00
CA GLN A 287 -3.15 0.29 -25.59
C GLN A 287 -2.91 -0.84 -24.59
N LEU A 288 -3.60 -1.98 -24.77
CA LEU A 288 -3.46 -3.15 -23.91
C LEU A 288 -2.27 -4.02 -24.32
N PRO A 289 -1.50 -4.55 -23.37
CA PRO A 289 -0.44 -5.52 -23.67
C PRO A 289 -1.00 -6.86 -24.14
N GLY A 290 -0.26 -7.53 -25.05
CA GLY A 290 -0.70 -8.77 -25.70
C GLY A 290 -0.72 -10.01 -24.82
N VAL A 291 -0.17 -9.96 -23.60
CA VAL A 291 -0.07 -11.09 -22.67
C VAL A 291 -0.52 -10.62 -21.27
N LEU A 292 -1.62 -11.19 -20.82
CA LEU A 292 -2.19 -11.11 -19.49
C LEU A 292 -2.43 -12.57 -19.08
N PRO A 293 -2.61 -13.05 -17.96
CA PRO A 293 -2.62 -12.65 -16.58
C PRO A 293 -1.31 -12.93 -15.81
N SER A 294 -0.49 -13.92 -16.20
CA SER A 294 0.75 -14.28 -15.47
C SER A 294 1.78 -13.14 -15.45
N ALA A 295 1.82 -12.32 -16.53
CA ALA A 295 2.68 -11.15 -16.60
C ALA A 295 2.34 -10.05 -15.57
N LEU A 296 1.11 -10.00 -15.05
CA LEU A 296 0.71 -9.05 -14.01
C LEU A 296 1.38 -9.31 -12.67
N LEU A 297 1.72 -10.58 -12.37
CA LEU A 297 2.31 -10.99 -11.09
C LEU A 297 3.60 -10.23 -10.73
N GLY A 298 4.44 -10.01 -11.73
CA GLY A 298 5.71 -9.30 -11.53
C GLY A 298 5.63 -7.80 -11.79
N ARG A 299 4.49 -7.28 -12.28
CA ARG A 299 4.37 -5.89 -12.73
C ARG A 299 3.42 -5.04 -11.90
N ARG A 300 2.71 -5.63 -10.95
CA ARG A 300 1.88 -4.90 -9.98
C ARG A 300 2.59 -4.82 -8.63
N PRO A 301 2.89 -3.60 -8.16
CA PRO A 301 3.63 -3.42 -6.91
C PRO A 301 2.88 -3.95 -5.68
N ASP A 302 1.55 -3.90 -5.65
CA ASP A 302 0.72 -4.43 -4.56
C ASP A 302 0.82 -5.96 -4.43
N ILE A 303 0.87 -6.68 -5.56
CA ILE A 303 1.06 -8.14 -5.60
C ILE A 303 2.49 -8.49 -5.17
N VAL A 304 3.49 -7.78 -5.72
CA VAL A 304 4.91 -8.01 -5.40
C VAL A 304 5.18 -7.76 -3.91
N ALA A 305 4.67 -6.67 -3.33
CA ALA A 305 4.81 -6.39 -1.90
C ALA A 305 4.11 -7.44 -1.03
N ALA A 306 2.91 -7.90 -1.42
CA ALA A 306 2.20 -8.96 -0.71
C ALA A 306 2.97 -10.28 -0.74
N ARG A 307 3.63 -10.62 -1.86
CA ARG A 307 4.48 -11.81 -1.98
C ARG A 307 5.66 -11.75 -1.01
N TRP A 308 6.37 -10.62 -0.94
CA TRP A 308 7.46 -10.45 0.00
C TRP A 308 7.01 -10.61 1.46
N ARG A 309 5.77 -10.18 1.79
CA ARG A 309 5.20 -10.39 3.13
C ARG A 309 4.91 -11.85 3.43
N VAL A 310 4.51 -12.65 2.45
CA VAL A 310 4.36 -14.12 2.60
C VAL A 310 5.72 -14.75 2.91
N GLU A 311 6.78 -14.38 2.16
CA GLU A 311 8.13 -14.89 2.42
C GLU A 311 8.62 -14.51 3.83
N ALA A 312 8.42 -13.26 4.23
CA ALA A 312 8.77 -12.79 5.57
C ALA A 312 8.05 -13.59 6.68
N ALA A 313 6.74 -13.85 6.49
CA ALA A 313 5.97 -14.65 7.45
C ALA A 313 6.45 -16.11 7.52
N GLY A 314 6.82 -16.72 6.39
CA GLY A 314 7.43 -18.05 6.36
C GLY A 314 8.73 -18.11 7.15
N LYS A 315 9.60 -17.09 7.01
CA LYS A 315 10.84 -16.99 7.80
C LYS A 315 10.57 -16.81 9.30
N GLN A 316 9.48 -16.13 9.68
CA GLN A 316 9.09 -16.02 11.08
C GLN A 316 8.64 -17.36 11.69
N ILE A 317 8.03 -18.24 10.90
CA ILE A 317 7.72 -19.62 11.31
C ILE A 317 9.02 -20.38 11.61
N ASP A 318 10.03 -20.28 10.73
CA ASP A 318 11.33 -20.93 10.93
C ASP A 318 12.00 -20.41 12.21
N ALA A 319 11.96 -19.10 12.44
CA ALA A 319 12.46 -18.49 13.67
C ALA A 319 11.70 -18.96 14.92
N ALA A 320 10.38 -19.17 14.83
CA ALA A 320 9.57 -19.70 15.95
C ALA A 320 9.87 -21.17 16.20
N LYS A 321 10.05 -21.99 15.17
CA LYS A 321 10.45 -23.40 15.26
C LYS A 321 11.82 -23.56 15.95
N ALA A 322 12.78 -22.67 15.66
CA ALA A 322 14.11 -22.69 16.26
C ALA A 322 14.07 -22.57 17.81
N LYS A 323 13.04 -21.93 18.37
CA LYS A 323 12.89 -21.75 19.84
C LYS A 323 12.54 -23.04 20.58
N PHE A 324 12.15 -24.11 19.90
CA PHE A 324 11.89 -25.42 20.49
C PHE A 324 13.18 -26.21 20.75
N TYR A 325 14.31 -25.77 20.21
CA TYR A 325 15.59 -26.43 20.33
C TYR A 325 16.48 -25.78 21.41
N PRO A 326 17.54 -26.51 21.90
CA PRO A 326 18.45 -25.95 22.88
C PRO A 326 19.15 -24.68 22.38
N SER A 327 19.19 -23.63 23.18
CA SER A 327 19.95 -22.42 22.88
C SER A 327 21.31 -22.46 23.58
N LEU A 328 22.36 -22.04 22.88
CA LEU A 328 23.73 -21.93 23.40
C LEU A 328 24.12 -20.45 23.46
N ASN A 329 24.39 -19.96 24.66
CA ASN A 329 24.90 -18.62 24.90
C ASN A 329 26.30 -18.67 25.46
N LEU A 330 27.22 -17.90 24.88
CA LEU A 330 28.55 -17.66 25.47
C LEU A 330 28.46 -16.35 26.25
N THR A 331 28.78 -16.43 27.55
CA THR A 331 28.80 -15.25 28.42
C THR A 331 30.19 -15.08 29.03
N ALA A 332 30.65 -13.85 29.09
CA ALA A 332 31.85 -13.49 29.84
C ALA A 332 31.57 -12.20 30.64
N LEU A 333 32.13 -12.16 31.82
CA LEU A 333 32.04 -11.06 32.77
C LEU A 333 33.43 -10.79 33.33
N ALA A 334 33.90 -9.58 33.25
CA ALA A 334 35.16 -9.17 33.84
C ALA A 334 35.00 -7.76 34.44
N GLY A 335 35.51 -7.58 35.64
CA GLY A 335 35.34 -6.32 36.35
C GLY A 335 36.02 -6.22 37.67
N VAL A 336 35.57 -5.26 38.45
CA VAL A 336 36.01 -5.01 39.83
C VAL A 336 34.79 -4.95 40.75
N VAL A 337 34.94 -5.48 41.92
CA VAL A 337 33.95 -5.44 43.02
C VAL A 337 34.64 -5.19 44.34
N ALA A 338 34.18 -4.22 45.11
CA ALA A 338 34.75 -3.90 46.43
C ALA A 338 33.66 -3.38 47.36
N PRO A 339 33.85 -3.56 48.72
CA PRO A 339 32.95 -2.99 49.71
C PRO A 339 32.94 -1.47 49.68
N ASP A 340 34.07 -0.85 49.45
CA ASP A 340 34.24 0.61 49.34
C ASP A 340 34.64 1.03 47.94
N VAL A 341 34.12 2.18 47.48
CA VAL A 341 34.42 2.71 46.15
C VAL A 341 35.92 2.99 45.96
N GLY A 342 36.65 3.33 47.05
CA GLY A 342 38.09 3.56 47.03
C GLY A 342 38.91 2.30 46.73
N ASP A 343 38.40 1.13 47.06
CA ASP A 343 39.08 -0.15 46.86
C ASP A 343 38.81 -0.79 45.50
N LEU A 344 37.92 -0.22 44.69
CA LEU A 344 37.58 -0.74 43.35
C LEU A 344 38.81 -0.84 42.44
N LEU A 345 39.80 0.02 42.58
CA LEU A 345 41.00 0.05 41.75
C LEU A 345 42.13 -0.88 42.23
N GLN A 346 41.93 -1.62 43.33
CA GLN A 346 42.91 -2.60 43.82
C GLN A 346 42.86 -3.87 42.96
N SER A 347 44.01 -4.48 42.76
CA SER A 347 44.12 -5.75 42.01
C SER A 347 43.36 -6.91 42.69
N SER A 348 43.19 -6.85 44.01
CA SER A 348 42.40 -7.81 44.82
C SER A 348 40.90 -7.74 44.56
N SER A 349 40.41 -6.64 43.97
CA SER A 349 38.99 -6.45 43.67
C SER A 349 38.58 -6.97 42.28
N THR A 350 39.52 -7.49 41.50
CA THR A 350 39.26 -8.00 40.14
C THR A 350 38.57 -9.35 40.14
N PHE A 351 37.62 -9.51 39.27
CA PHE A 351 37.00 -10.81 39.00
C PHE A 351 36.80 -11.02 37.49
N ALA A 352 36.82 -12.27 37.03
CA ALA A 352 36.52 -12.65 35.71
C ALA A 352 35.79 -14.00 35.66
N TYR A 353 34.85 -14.11 34.75
CA TYR A 353 34.12 -15.33 34.49
C TYR A 353 33.90 -15.45 32.98
N ILE A 354 34.04 -16.65 32.41
CA ILE A 354 33.67 -17.00 31.05
C ILE A 354 33.08 -18.41 31.07
N GLY A 355 31.98 -18.59 30.36
CA GLY A 355 31.35 -19.89 30.23
C GLY A 355 30.25 -19.98 29.20
N PRO A 356 30.09 -21.16 28.57
CA PRO A 356 28.91 -21.46 27.79
C PRO A 356 27.72 -21.76 28.71
N ALA A 357 26.55 -21.26 28.34
CA ALA A 357 25.26 -21.56 28.97
C ALA A 357 24.34 -22.24 27.97
N LEU A 358 23.94 -23.47 28.26
CA LEU A 358 22.96 -24.22 27.44
C LEU A 358 21.60 -24.15 28.15
N SER A 359 20.56 -23.76 27.40
CA SER A 359 19.19 -23.72 27.89
C SER A 359 18.26 -24.46 26.94
N LEU A 360 17.44 -25.35 27.49
CA LEU A 360 16.37 -26.06 26.76
C LEU A 360 15.07 -25.93 27.54
N PRO A 361 14.02 -25.34 26.92
CA PRO A 361 12.70 -25.31 27.53
C PRO A 361 12.09 -26.72 27.56
N ILE A 362 11.86 -27.27 28.75
CA ILE A 362 11.25 -28.59 28.95
C ILE A 362 9.74 -28.47 29.10
N PHE A 363 9.29 -27.49 29.86
CA PHE A 363 7.88 -27.18 30.09
C PHE A 363 7.68 -25.67 30.20
N ASP A 364 6.79 -25.13 29.40
CA ASP A 364 6.51 -23.69 29.34
C ASP A 364 5.01 -23.36 29.34
N GLY A 365 4.17 -24.32 29.75
CA GLY A 365 2.71 -24.13 29.75
C GLY A 365 2.07 -23.97 28.36
N GLY A 366 2.76 -24.39 27.29
CA GLY A 366 2.27 -24.29 25.91
C GLY A 366 2.60 -22.97 25.21
N ARG A 367 3.39 -22.09 25.82
CA ARG A 367 3.74 -20.78 25.27
C ARG A 367 4.45 -20.86 23.92
N LEU A 368 5.38 -21.79 23.73
CA LEU A 368 6.07 -21.99 22.45
C LEU A 368 5.12 -22.49 21.35
N ARG A 369 4.19 -23.40 21.69
CA ARG A 369 3.19 -23.88 20.75
C ARG A 369 2.23 -22.77 20.33
N ALA A 370 1.70 -22.01 21.28
CA ALA A 370 0.85 -20.85 20.99
C ALA A 370 1.60 -19.78 20.18
N GLY A 371 2.89 -19.58 20.45
CA GLY A 371 3.73 -18.66 19.70
C GLY A 371 3.96 -19.12 18.25
N LEU A 372 4.13 -20.43 18.01
CA LEU A 372 4.24 -20.99 16.66
C LEU A 372 2.89 -20.93 15.93
N ASP A 373 1.79 -21.33 16.57
CA ASP A 373 0.45 -21.27 16.01
C ASP A 373 0.07 -19.84 15.58
N SER A 374 0.47 -18.83 16.37
CA SER A 374 0.32 -17.42 15.98
C SER A 374 1.11 -17.09 14.71
N LYS A 375 2.31 -17.66 14.50
CA LYS A 375 3.10 -17.43 13.29
C LYS A 375 2.56 -18.18 12.08
N ASP A 376 2.00 -19.36 12.28
CA ASP A 376 1.28 -20.09 11.24
C ASP A 376 0.04 -19.28 10.78
N ALA A 377 -0.72 -18.71 11.73
CA ALA A 377 -1.85 -17.84 11.42
C ALA A 377 -1.43 -16.52 10.72
N ASP A 378 -0.31 -15.91 11.12
CA ASP A 378 0.26 -14.73 10.43
C ASP A 378 0.60 -15.07 8.96
N TYR A 379 1.15 -16.25 8.70
CA TYR A 379 1.43 -16.73 7.35
C TYR A 379 0.14 -16.95 6.55
N ASP A 380 -0.85 -17.62 7.12
CA ASP A 380 -2.15 -17.86 6.48
C ASP A 380 -2.82 -16.53 6.11
N LEU A 381 -2.75 -15.51 6.97
CA LEU A 381 -3.24 -14.18 6.70
C LEU A 381 -2.48 -13.50 5.54
N ALA A 382 -1.17 -13.63 5.51
CA ALA A 382 -0.34 -13.08 4.42
C ALA A 382 -0.68 -13.75 3.07
N VAL A 383 -0.85 -15.08 3.04
CA VAL A 383 -1.28 -15.83 1.86
C VAL A 383 -2.67 -15.43 1.40
N ALA A 384 -3.64 -15.33 2.33
CA ALA A 384 -4.99 -14.89 2.00
C ALA A 384 -5.00 -13.48 1.42
N THR A 385 -4.18 -12.58 1.97
CA THR A 385 -4.02 -11.20 1.47
C THR A 385 -3.42 -11.19 0.06
N TYR A 386 -2.39 -11.98 -0.20
CA TYR A 386 -1.82 -12.13 -1.53
C TYR A 386 -2.84 -12.65 -2.54
N ASN A 387 -3.55 -13.73 -2.19
CA ASN A 387 -4.59 -14.32 -3.03
C ASN A 387 -5.72 -13.33 -3.35
N GLN A 388 -6.12 -12.50 -2.37
CA GLN A 388 -7.13 -11.46 -2.58
C GLN A 388 -6.61 -10.39 -3.56
N ARG A 389 -5.37 -9.89 -3.39
CA ARG A 389 -4.77 -8.91 -4.30
C ARG A 389 -4.71 -9.42 -5.74
N LEU A 390 -4.42 -10.71 -5.90
CA LEU A 390 -4.39 -11.33 -7.22
C LEU A 390 -5.78 -11.32 -7.88
N VAL A 391 -6.82 -11.71 -7.15
CA VAL A 391 -8.21 -11.69 -7.64
C VAL A 391 -8.63 -10.27 -7.98
N ASP A 392 -8.39 -9.31 -7.09
CA ASP A 392 -8.74 -7.90 -7.29
C ASP A 392 -8.06 -7.34 -8.53
N ALA A 393 -6.77 -7.64 -8.74
CA ALA A 393 -6.01 -7.18 -9.89
C ALA A 393 -6.60 -7.63 -11.23
N LEU A 394 -7.01 -8.89 -11.33
CA LEU A 394 -7.64 -9.42 -12.54
C LEU A 394 -9.01 -8.80 -12.81
N HIS A 395 -9.80 -8.61 -11.75
CA HIS A 395 -11.09 -7.92 -11.86
C HIS A 395 -10.92 -6.47 -12.29
N GLU A 396 -10.00 -5.73 -11.69
CA GLU A 396 -9.71 -4.34 -12.06
C GLU A 396 -9.34 -4.21 -13.55
N VAL A 397 -8.47 -5.08 -14.06
CA VAL A 397 -8.10 -5.07 -15.48
C VAL A 397 -9.33 -5.37 -16.36
N ALA A 398 -10.10 -6.42 -16.05
CA ALA A 398 -11.26 -6.82 -16.83
C ALA A 398 -12.32 -5.71 -16.86
N ASP A 399 -12.59 -5.08 -15.73
CA ASP A 399 -13.54 -3.98 -15.60
C ASP A 399 -13.10 -2.76 -16.40
N GLN A 400 -11.84 -2.37 -16.32
CA GLN A 400 -11.36 -1.20 -17.07
C GLN A 400 -11.29 -1.46 -18.58
N VAL A 401 -10.96 -2.66 -19.03
CA VAL A 401 -11.02 -3.07 -20.43
C VAL A 401 -12.45 -2.96 -20.96
N SER A 402 -13.41 -3.50 -20.23
CA SER A 402 -14.83 -3.41 -20.58
C SER A 402 -15.32 -1.96 -20.61
N ALA A 403 -14.92 -1.15 -19.60
CA ALA A 403 -15.29 0.25 -19.50
C ALA A 403 -14.75 1.07 -20.69
N VAL A 404 -13.47 0.94 -21.04
CA VAL A 404 -12.84 1.68 -22.14
C VAL A 404 -13.57 1.43 -23.45
N ARG A 405 -13.89 0.17 -23.76
CA ARG A 405 -14.65 -0.19 -24.98
C ARG A 405 -16.06 0.38 -24.99
N SER A 406 -16.79 0.16 -23.93
CA SER A 406 -18.17 0.63 -23.80
C SER A 406 -18.25 2.16 -23.91
N LEU A 407 -17.35 2.87 -23.21
CA LEU A 407 -17.30 4.33 -23.23
C LEU A 407 -16.94 4.88 -24.63
N GLN A 408 -16.08 4.19 -25.39
CA GLN A 408 -15.77 4.59 -26.76
C GLN A 408 -17.01 4.54 -27.65
N GLN A 409 -17.78 3.46 -27.60
CA GLN A 409 -19.03 3.30 -28.37
C GLN A 409 -20.10 4.31 -27.92
N GLN A 410 -20.23 4.50 -26.58
CA GLN A 410 -21.17 5.48 -26.03
C GLN A 410 -20.84 6.91 -26.47
N ALA A 411 -19.56 7.31 -26.43
CA ALA A 411 -19.12 8.64 -26.82
C ALA A 411 -19.40 8.90 -28.34
N GLN A 412 -19.15 7.89 -29.19
CA GLN A 412 -19.44 7.98 -30.60
C GLN A 412 -20.96 8.18 -30.88
N SER A 413 -21.81 7.38 -30.21
CA SER A 413 -23.27 7.51 -30.33
C SER A 413 -23.76 8.86 -29.77
N GLN A 414 -23.17 9.31 -28.66
CA GLN A 414 -23.51 10.58 -28.02
C GLN A 414 -23.07 11.78 -28.88
N GLN A 415 -21.95 11.69 -29.59
CA GLN A 415 -21.52 12.70 -30.53
C GLN A 415 -22.56 12.89 -31.66
N GLN A 416 -23.08 11.79 -32.24
CA GLN A 416 -24.15 11.84 -33.22
C GLN A 416 -25.43 12.49 -32.66
N ALA A 417 -25.75 12.18 -31.38
CA ALA A 417 -26.89 12.80 -30.68
C ALA A 417 -26.72 14.32 -30.54
N VAL A 418 -25.50 14.78 -30.19
CA VAL A 418 -25.18 16.22 -30.11
C VAL A 418 -25.33 16.89 -31.45
N ASP A 419 -24.82 16.29 -32.52
CA ASP A 419 -24.88 16.87 -33.86
C ASP A 419 -26.32 16.98 -34.35
N THR A 420 -27.13 15.95 -34.13
CA THR A 420 -28.55 15.94 -34.45
C THR A 420 -29.34 16.96 -33.62
N ALA A 421 -29.08 17.03 -32.30
CA ALA A 421 -29.75 18.01 -31.43
C ALA A 421 -29.36 19.46 -31.80
N ARG A 422 -28.12 19.69 -32.18
CA ARG A 422 -27.66 21.01 -32.67
C ARG A 422 -28.37 21.42 -33.96
N ALA A 423 -28.52 20.50 -34.91
CA ALA A 423 -29.26 20.74 -36.13
C ALA A 423 -30.75 21.03 -35.83
N ALA A 424 -31.39 20.25 -34.96
CA ALA A 424 -32.77 20.43 -34.53
C ALA A 424 -33.00 21.80 -33.88
N HIS A 425 -32.12 22.22 -32.99
CA HIS A 425 -32.15 23.53 -32.34
C HIS A 425 -32.04 24.66 -33.38
N GLY A 426 -31.11 24.55 -34.33
CA GLY A 426 -30.97 25.53 -35.40
C GLY A 426 -32.23 25.66 -36.26
N LEU A 427 -32.86 24.54 -36.61
CA LEU A 427 -34.13 24.54 -37.37
C LEU A 427 -35.28 25.14 -36.56
N ALA A 428 -35.40 24.81 -35.28
CA ALA A 428 -36.41 25.37 -34.37
C ALA A 428 -36.26 26.91 -34.24
N GLU A 429 -35.04 27.41 -34.11
CA GLU A 429 -34.74 28.85 -34.08
C GLU A 429 -35.10 29.55 -35.39
N GLN A 430 -34.78 28.95 -36.54
CA GLN A 430 -35.11 29.49 -37.83
C GLN A 430 -36.64 29.56 -38.04
N ARG A 431 -37.39 28.50 -37.71
CA ARG A 431 -38.84 28.46 -37.78
C ARG A 431 -39.49 29.49 -36.87
N TYR A 432 -38.98 29.64 -35.64
CA TYR A 432 -39.47 30.65 -34.71
C TYR A 432 -39.22 32.06 -35.23
N ARG A 433 -38.04 32.36 -35.79
CA ARG A 433 -37.76 33.66 -36.44
C ARG A 433 -38.69 33.95 -37.59
N ALA A 434 -38.98 32.94 -38.43
CA ALA A 434 -39.90 33.07 -39.57
C ALA A 434 -41.38 33.16 -39.15
N GLY A 435 -41.73 33.02 -37.88
CA GLY A 435 -43.11 33.09 -37.41
C GLY A 435 -43.94 31.82 -37.63
N ILE A 436 -43.33 30.72 -38.08
CA ILE A 436 -43.99 29.44 -38.39
C ILE A 436 -43.73 28.35 -37.33
N GLY A 437 -43.04 28.68 -36.23
CA GLY A 437 -42.76 27.81 -35.08
C GLY A 437 -43.02 28.50 -33.75
N GLY A 438 -43.30 27.72 -32.69
CA GLY A 438 -43.50 28.21 -31.33
C GLY A 438 -42.22 28.40 -30.58
N TYR A 439 -42.21 29.28 -29.56
CA TYR A 439 -41.07 29.41 -28.64
C TYR A 439 -40.81 28.14 -27.84
N LEU A 440 -41.84 27.35 -27.54
CA LEU A 440 -41.74 26.08 -26.85
C LEU A 440 -40.88 25.07 -27.64
N ASP A 441 -40.96 25.07 -28.96
CA ASP A 441 -40.13 24.21 -29.83
C ASP A 441 -38.64 24.55 -29.66
N VAL A 442 -38.31 25.85 -29.62
CA VAL A 442 -36.93 26.33 -29.38
C VAL A 442 -36.43 25.91 -27.99
N LEU A 443 -37.26 26.10 -26.96
CA LEU A 443 -36.91 25.71 -25.59
C LEU A 443 -36.63 24.20 -25.46
N THR A 444 -37.49 23.38 -26.08
CA THR A 444 -37.34 21.92 -26.04
C THR A 444 -36.08 21.49 -26.75
N ALA A 445 -35.82 21.99 -27.97
CA ALA A 445 -34.62 21.68 -28.71
C ALA A 445 -33.34 22.17 -28.03
N GLN A 446 -33.36 23.36 -27.38
CA GLN A 446 -32.26 23.91 -26.60
C GLN A 446 -31.96 23.04 -25.39
N SER A 447 -32.96 22.61 -24.64
CA SER A 447 -32.81 21.73 -23.50
C SER A 447 -32.22 20.35 -23.91
N THR A 448 -32.68 19.79 -25.00
CA THR A 448 -32.16 18.55 -25.58
C THR A 448 -30.68 18.68 -25.97
N LEU A 449 -30.30 19.78 -26.62
CA LEU A 449 -28.92 20.05 -27.02
C LEU A 449 -28.01 20.21 -25.76
N LEU A 450 -28.44 20.98 -24.75
CA LEU A 450 -27.70 21.17 -23.51
C LEU A 450 -27.41 19.83 -22.83
N GLN A 451 -28.45 19.01 -22.67
CA GLN A 451 -28.30 17.67 -22.07
C GLN A 451 -27.37 16.76 -22.86
N ALA A 452 -27.49 16.81 -24.22
CA ALA A 452 -26.60 16.01 -25.06
C ALA A 452 -25.14 16.45 -24.96
N GLN A 453 -24.85 17.75 -24.93
CA GLN A 453 -23.50 18.30 -24.73
C GLN A 453 -22.90 17.93 -23.37
N GLN A 454 -23.68 18.07 -22.27
CA GLN A 454 -23.22 17.69 -20.92
C GLN A 454 -22.91 16.21 -20.83
N ARG A 455 -23.75 15.35 -21.43
CA ARG A 455 -23.49 13.89 -21.44
C ARG A 455 -22.24 13.54 -22.23
N LEU A 456 -22.00 14.19 -23.37
CA LEU A 456 -20.80 13.96 -24.15
C LEU A 456 -19.55 14.34 -23.39
N ALA A 457 -19.52 15.51 -22.74
CA ALA A 457 -18.41 15.94 -21.90
C ALA A 457 -18.14 14.93 -20.77
N GLY A 458 -19.20 14.42 -20.13
CA GLY A 458 -19.07 13.39 -19.09
C GLY A 458 -18.50 12.08 -19.62
N LEU A 459 -18.91 11.61 -20.81
CA LEU A 459 -18.38 10.40 -21.42
C LEU A 459 -16.91 10.55 -21.83
N GLN A 460 -16.51 11.70 -22.37
CA GLN A 460 -15.12 12.00 -22.71
C GLN A 460 -14.21 12.00 -21.46
N SER A 461 -14.67 12.64 -20.37
CA SER A 461 -13.97 12.59 -19.10
C SER A 461 -13.83 11.17 -18.57
N GLN A 462 -14.90 10.37 -18.63
CA GLN A 462 -14.87 8.97 -18.18
C GLN A 462 -13.93 8.12 -19.04
N GLN A 463 -13.79 8.37 -20.34
CA GLN A 463 -12.81 7.70 -21.20
C GLN A 463 -11.37 7.95 -20.71
N VAL A 464 -11.02 9.21 -20.44
CA VAL A 464 -9.69 9.56 -19.89
C VAL A 464 -9.47 8.89 -18.53
N LEU A 465 -10.45 8.98 -17.62
CA LEU A 465 -10.34 8.37 -16.29
C LEU A 465 -10.21 6.85 -16.35
N SER A 466 -10.94 6.17 -17.23
CA SER A 466 -10.83 4.71 -17.39
C SER A 466 -9.49 4.31 -17.99
N SER A 467 -8.93 5.09 -18.91
CA SER A 467 -7.58 4.83 -19.44
C SER A 467 -6.50 5.00 -18.39
N VAL A 468 -6.62 5.99 -17.51
CA VAL A 468 -5.72 6.18 -16.36
C VAL A 468 -5.81 5.00 -15.38
N ARG A 469 -7.04 4.58 -15.04
CA ARG A 469 -7.26 3.42 -14.16
C ARG A 469 -6.76 2.12 -14.79
N LEU A 470 -6.91 1.96 -16.11
CA LEU A 470 -6.33 0.81 -16.82
C LEU A 470 -4.81 0.79 -16.72
N SER A 471 -4.14 1.94 -16.87
CA SER A 471 -2.70 2.05 -16.66
C SER A 471 -2.31 1.65 -15.24
N GLN A 472 -3.06 2.08 -14.21
CA GLN A 472 -2.83 1.66 -12.83
C GLN A 472 -3.04 0.15 -12.65
N ALA A 473 -4.13 -0.41 -13.18
CA ALA A 473 -4.44 -1.84 -13.10
C ALA A 473 -3.38 -2.72 -13.77
N LEU A 474 -2.70 -2.19 -14.80
CA LEU A 474 -1.57 -2.82 -15.47
C LEU A 474 -0.21 -2.60 -14.76
N GLY A 475 -0.22 -1.97 -13.58
CA GLY A 475 0.97 -1.76 -12.75
C GLY A 475 1.54 -0.34 -12.81
N GLY A 476 0.95 0.58 -13.58
CA GLY A 476 1.31 2.00 -13.56
C GLY A 476 2.76 2.32 -13.91
N GLY A 477 3.44 1.46 -14.70
CA GLY A 477 4.86 1.61 -15.02
C GLY A 477 5.81 1.13 -13.93
N PHE A 478 5.37 0.24 -13.04
CA PHE A 478 6.24 -0.43 -12.09
C PHE A 478 7.25 -1.32 -12.80
N GLU A 479 8.52 -1.14 -12.46
CA GLU A 479 9.62 -1.98 -12.92
C GLU A 479 10.11 -2.83 -11.75
N PRO A 480 9.90 -4.16 -11.80
CA PRO A 480 10.39 -5.06 -10.76
C PRO A 480 11.92 -5.10 -10.74
N SER A 481 12.48 -5.21 -9.55
CA SER A 481 13.93 -5.46 -9.42
C SER A 481 14.32 -6.84 -9.96
N ALA A 482 15.62 -7.08 -10.15
CA ALA A 482 16.11 -8.39 -10.59
C ALA A 482 15.75 -9.52 -9.61
N ASP A 483 15.61 -9.22 -8.33
CA ASP A 483 15.17 -10.17 -7.29
C ASP A 483 13.66 -10.45 -7.37
N ASP A 484 12.85 -9.42 -7.60
CA ASP A 484 11.41 -9.57 -7.81
C ASP A 484 11.12 -10.43 -9.04
N SER A 485 11.86 -10.20 -10.13
CA SER A 485 11.70 -10.92 -11.40
C SER A 485 12.09 -12.40 -11.27
N ARG A 486 13.16 -12.73 -10.54
CA ARG A 486 13.59 -14.12 -10.30
C ARG A 486 12.55 -14.89 -9.48
N ARG A 487 11.95 -14.26 -8.48
CA ARG A 487 10.93 -14.89 -7.64
C ARG A 487 9.59 -15.06 -8.38
N ALA A 488 9.23 -14.15 -9.25
CA ALA A 488 8.05 -14.32 -10.11
C ALA A 488 8.22 -15.54 -11.06
N ALA A 489 9.41 -15.72 -11.62
CA ALA A 489 9.73 -16.84 -12.51
C ALA A 489 9.72 -18.21 -11.80
N SER A 490 10.15 -18.27 -10.53
CA SER A 490 10.16 -19.54 -9.76
C SER A 490 8.77 -20.09 -9.46
N LEU A 491 7.71 -19.27 -9.58
CA LEU A 491 6.32 -19.70 -9.40
C LEU A 491 5.74 -20.35 -10.65
N SER A 492 6.17 -19.92 -11.84
CA SER A 492 5.74 -20.56 -13.10
C SER A 492 6.33 -21.96 -13.26
N ASP A 493 7.54 -22.21 -12.70
CA ASP A 493 8.18 -23.53 -12.76
C ASP A 493 7.63 -24.53 -11.72
N SER A 494 7.14 -24.06 -10.58
CA SER A 494 6.57 -24.95 -9.54
C SER A 494 5.15 -25.44 -9.85
N SER A 495 4.47 -24.85 -10.82
CA SER A 495 3.14 -25.28 -11.29
C SER A 495 3.19 -26.42 -12.33
N HIS A 496 4.38 -26.76 -12.84
CA HIS A 496 4.60 -27.82 -13.85
C HIS A 496 5.26 -29.07 -13.28
N SER A 497 5.47 -29.18 -11.97
CA SER A 497 5.98 -30.36 -11.26
C SER A 497 4.93 -30.96 -10.35
#